data_6f5b8c6d54c3bc7f49342572b2dfc16c
#
_entry.id   6f5b8c6d54c3bc7f49342572b2dfc16c
#
_cell.length_a   1.000
_cell.length_b   1.000
_cell.length_c   1.000
_cell.angle_alpha   90.00
_cell.angle_beta   90.00
_cell.angle_gamma   90.00
#
_symmetry.space_group_name_H-M   'P 1'
#
loop_
_entity.id
_entity.type
_entity.pdbx_description
1 polymer ?
#
loop_
_entity_poly.entity_id
_entity_poly.type
_entity_poly.pdbx_seq_one_letter_code
_entity_poly.pdbx_strand_id
1 'polypeptide(L)'
;MKARILMAVITIAALVSAPFSFAADEDVGIFETIHASSVSFEDTTAAVAAPFASSGLVLHATHDVRLPESPHKARVYVLTSPAYADAAREESARTISAQILRMAVYTQGDDQKTYINMANPVAHAMVFYTDSANYDALVTAAGAAAAEIRELVATVPGDAMSVQQSPMRSEKSPPCTASTPTRRPSS
;
A
#
# COMPACT_ATOMS: atom_id res chain seq x y z
N MET A 1 55.52 -11.74 -31.77
CA MET A 1 54.10 -11.98 -31.39
C MET A 1 53.83 -11.21 -30.09
N LYS A 2 53.09 -10.09 -30.17
CA LYS A 2 52.78 -9.23 -29.00
C LYS A 2 51.32 -9.51 -28.58
N ALA A 3 51.17 -10.15 -27.44
CA ALA A 3 49.85 -10.38 -26.83
C ALA A 3 49.31 -9.07 -26.24
N ARG A 4 48.17 -8.61 -26.72
CA ARG A 4 47.43 -7.45 -26.14
C ARG A 4 46.42 -8.03 -25.12
N ILE A 5 46.70 -7.78 -23.85
CA ILE A 5 45.75 -8.05 -22.76
C ILE A 5 44.71 -6.95 -22.77
N LEU A 6 43.47 -7.28 -23.05
CA LEU A 6 42.32 -6.39 -23.01
C LEU A 6 41.76 -6.40 -21.58
N MET A 7 42.00 -5.32 -20.84
CA MET A 7 41.46 -5.13 -19.49
C MET A 7 40.03 -4.65 -19.60
N ALA A 8 39.05 -5.52 -19.29
CA ALA A 8 37.64 -5.14 -19.15
C ALA A 8 37.42 -4.46 -17.80
N VAL A 9 37.13 -3.15 -17.83
CA VAL A 9 36.73 -2.38 -16.66
C VAL A 9 35.25 -2.67 -16.43
N ILE A 10 34.93 -3.42 -15.38
CA ILE A 10 33.55 -3.63 -14.91
C ILE A 10 33.18 -2.42 -14.05
N THR A 11 32.38 -1.52 -14.57
CA THR A 11 31.81 -0.40 -13.83
C THR A 11 30.60 -0.93 -13.06
N ILE A 12 30.77 -1.16 -11.76
CA ILE A 12 29.67 -1.47 -10.84
C ILE A 12 28.92 -0.15 -10.60
N ALA A 13 27.76 0.00 -11.21
CA ALA A 13 26.82 1.06 -10.87
C ALA A 13 26.24 0.76 -9.49
N ALA A 14 26.69 1.49 -8.47
CA ALA A 14 26.08 1.48 -7.15
C ALA A 14 24.70 2.15 -7.29
N LEU A 15 23.62 1.36 -7.22
CA LEU A 15 22.29 1.89 -6.99
C LEU A 15 22.30 2.54 -5.59
N VAL A 16 22.33 3.85 -5.56
CA VAL A 16 22.12 4.64 -4.35
C VAL A 16 20.63 4.50 -4.03
N SER A 17 20.30 3.62 -3.09
CA SER A 17 18.98 3.59 -2.47
C SER A 17 18.80 4.89 -1.70
N ALA A 18 18.08 5.84 -2.28
CA ALA A 18 17.68 7.05 -1.57
C ALA A 18 16.77 6.63 -0.40
N PRO A 19 17.07 7.06 0.84
CA PRO A 19 16.16 6.81 1.95
C PRO A 19 14.84 7.53 1.63
N PHE A 20 13.74 6.78 1.62
CA PHE A 20 12.40 7.36 1.58
C PHE A 20 12.20 8.15 2.87
N SER A 21 12.44 9.45 2.81
CA SER A 21 12.10 10.36 3.90
C SER A 21 10.62 10.71 3.73
N PHE A 22 9.76 10.10 4.53
CA PHE A 22 8.40 10.59 4.66
C PHE A 22 8.48 11.94 5.36
N ALA A 23 8.15 13.01 4.64
CA ALA A 23 7.92 14.30 5.26
C ALA A 23 6.77 14.14 6.25
N ALA A 24 6.97 14.57 7.50
CA ALA A 24 6.07 14.33 8.65
C ALA A 24 4.70 15.03 8.55
N ASP A 25 4.30 15.54 7.38
CA ASP A 25 3.13 16.39 7.19
C ASP A 25 2.28 16.00 5.97
N GLU A 26 2.50 14.82 5.40
CA GLU A 26 1.67 14.32 4.30
C GLU A 26 0.52 13.48 4.88
N ASP A 27 -0.71 13.92 4.61
CA ASP A 27 -1.93 13.17 4.97
C ASP A 27 -1.88 11.77 4.33
N VAL A 28 -1.69 10.75 5.16
CA VAL A 28 -1.65 9.35 4.68
C VAL A 28 -3.05 8.81 4.56
N GLY A 29 -3.49 8.51 3.35
CA GLY A 29 -4.81 7.90 3.11
C GLY A 29 -4.86 6.43 3.50
N ILE A 30 -6.00 5.99 4.04
CA ILE A 30 -6.25 4.57 4.36
C ILE A 30 -6.24 3.72 3.08
N PHE A 31 -6.71 4.30 1.98
CA PHE A 31 -6.64 3.71 0.65
C PHE A 31 -5.92 4.66 -0.29
N GLU A 32 -5.23 4.09 -1.27
CA GLU A 32 -4.56 4.83 -2.33
C GLU A 32 -4.88 4.20 -3.68
N THR A 33 -5.37 5.02 -4.63
CA THR A 33 -5.45 4.60 -6.04
C THR A 33 -4.08 4.80 -6.66
N ILE A 34 -3.48 3.70 -7.10
CA ILE A 34 -2.07 3.65 -7.54
C ILE A 34 -1.91 3.52 -9.05
N HIS A 35 -2.98 3.18 -9.78
CA HIS A 35 -2.90 3.00 -11.23
C HIS A 35 -4.26 3.21 -11.91
N ALA A 36 -4.24 3.84 -13.09
CA ALA A 36 -5.36 3.89 -14.03
C ALA A 36 -5.00 3.04 -15.25
N SER A 37 -5.71 1.91 -15.40
CA SER A 37 -5.44 0.99 -16.52
C SER A 37 -6.00 1.54 -17.84
N SER A 38 -5.24 1.33 -18.91
CA SER A 38 -5.66 1.65 -20.29
C SER A 38 -6.34 0.49 -21.01
N VAL A 39 -6.47 -0.67 -20.34
CA VAL A 39 -7.08 -1.87 -20.90
C VAL A 39 -8.31 -2.31 -20.09
N SER A 40 -9.03 -3.32 -20.57
CA SER A 40 -10.25 -3.82 -19.92
C SER A 40 -10.00 -4.34 -18.50
N PHE A 41 -11.08 -4.50 -17.72
CA PHE A 41 -11.00 -5.11 -16.39
C PHE A 41 -10.39 -6.52 -16.44
N GLU A 42 -10.80 -7.32 -17.41
CA GLU A 42 -10.30 -8.68 -17.61
C GLU A 42 -8.80 -8.70 -17.94
N ASP A 43 -8.38 -7.86 -18.87
CA ASP A 43 -6.96 -7.75 -19.25
C ASP A 43 -6.11 -7.19 -18.10
N THR A 44 -6.64 -6.22 -17.36
CA THR A 44 -5.99 -5.66 -16.16
C THR A 44 -5.79 -6.74 -15.10
N THR A 45 -6.84 -7.52 -14.80
CA THR A 45 -6.74 -8.59 -13.80
C THR A 45 -5.77 -9.69 -14.22
N ALA A 46 -5.69 -10.01 -15.51
CA ALA A 46 -4.71 -10.94 -16.06
C ALA A 46 -3.28 -10.38 -15.95
N ALA A 47 -3.07 -9.12 -16.31
CA ALA A 47 -1.77 -8.44 -16.22
C ALA A 47 -1.27 -8.33 -14.78
N VAL A 48 -2.16 -8.07 -13.81
CA VAL A 48 -1.84 -8.05 -12.37
C VAL A 48 -1.44 -9.43 -11.86
N ALA A 49 -2.09 -10.50 -12.33
CA ALA A 49 -1.82 -11.85 -11.86
C ALA A 49 -0.46 -12.39 -12.32
N ALA A 50 0.00 -11.99 -13.51
CA ALA A 50 1.19 -12.54 -14.15
C ALA A 50 2.50 -12.36 -13.34
N PRO A 51 2.82 -11.19 -12.75
CA PRO A 51 4.10 -10.95 -12.10
C PRO A 51 4.21 -11.53 -10.68
N PHE A 52 3.13 -12.04 -10.06
CA PHE A 52 3.20 -12.56 -8.68
C PHE A 52 4.24 -13.66 -8.51
N ALA A 53 4.41 -14.53 -9.48
CA ALA A 53 5.38 -15.63 -9.40
C ALA A 53 6.84 -15.17 -9.31
N SER A 54 7.14 -13.93 -9.73
CA SER A 54 8.48 -13.33 -9.73
C SER A 54 8.61 -12.14 -8.76
N SER A 55 7.53 -11.75 -8.08
CA SER A 55 7.54 -10.67 -7.09
C SER A 55 7.98 -11.17 -5.71
N GLY A 56 8.34 -10.26 -4.82
CA GLY A 56 8.57 -10.54 -3.41
C GLY A 56 7.30 -10.82 -2.62
N LEU A 57 6.12 -10.56 -3.22
CA LEU A 57 4.81 -10.70 -2.58
C LEU A 57 4.27 -12.12 -2.70
N VAL A 58 3.56 -12.58 -1.68
CA VAL A 58 2.83 -13.85 -1.69
C VAL A 58 1.34 -13.59 -1.88
N LEU A 59 0.76 -14.10 -2.96
CA LEU A 59 -0.67 -14.08 -3.20
C LEU A 59 -1.34 -15.25 -2.48
N HIS A 60 -2.26 -14.95 -1.55
CA HIS A 60 -3.00 -15.97 -0.79
C HIS A 60 -4.37 -16.26 -1.37
N ALA A 61 -5.08 -15.23 -1.83
CA ALA A 61 -6.43 -15.36 -2.35
C ALA A 61 -6.79 -14.24 -3.30
N THR A 62 -7.76 -14.53 -4.17
CA THR A 62 -8.47 -13.53 -4.97
C THR A 62 -9.97 -13.70 -4.78
N HIS A 63 -10.69 -12.59 -4.70
CA HIS A 63 -12.14 -12.58 -4.54
C HIS A 63 -12.80 -11.62 -5.52
N ASP A 64 -13.70 -12.13 -6.35
CA ASP A 64 -14.58 -11.29 -7.16
C ASP A 64 -15.68 -10.71 -6.28
N VAL A 65 -15.75 -9.40 -6.21
CA VAL A 65 -16.78 -8.69 -5.46
C VAL A 65 -17.95 -8.43 -6.38
N ARG A 66 -19.10 -8.97 -6.05
CA ARG A 66 -20.35 -8.70 -6.74
C ARG A 66 -21.11 -7.58 -6.03
N LEU A 67 -21.34 -6.50 -6.75
CA LEU A 67 -22.20 -5.41 -6.30
C LEU A 67 -23.58 -5.65 -6.90
N PRO A 68 -24.63 -5.97 -6.09
CA PRO A 68 -25.98 -6.15 -6.60
C PRO A 68 -26.42 -4.91 -7.39
N GLU A 69 -27.06 -5.14 -8.54
CA GLU A 69 -27.61 -4.09 -9.41
C GLU A 69 -26.61 -3.06 -9.95
N SER A 70 -25.29 -3.35 -9.82
CA SER A 70 -24.25 -2.48 -10.33
C SER A 70 -23.56 -3.11 -11.55
N PRO A 71 -23.28 -2.33 -12.61
CA PRO A 71 -22.48 -2.80 -13.73
C PRO A 71 -20.98 -2.88 -13.39
N HIS A 72 -20.57 -2.32 -12.24
CA HIS A 72 -19.17 -2.27 -11.84
C HIS A 72 -18.65 -3.63 -11.41
N LYS A 73 -17.39 -3.88 -11.77
CA LYS A 73 -16.63 -5.09 -11.43
C LYS A 73 -15.57 -4.74 -10.41
N ALA A 74 -15.29 -5.68 -9.52
CA ALA A 74 -14.15 -5.55 -8.62
C ALA A 74 -13.57 -6.92 -8.29
N ARG A 75 -12.23 -7.00 -8.21
CA ARG A 75 -11.48 -8.16 -7.74
C ARG A 75 -10.48 -7.72 -6.68
N VAL A 76 -10.56 -8.33 -5.50
CA VAL A 76 -9.64 -8.11 -4.39
C VAL A 76 -8.57 -9.19 -4.39
N TYR A 77 -7.32 -8.78 -4.15
CA TYR A 77 -6.15 -9.63 -3.97
C TYR A 77 -5.70 -9.50 -2.51
N VAL A 78 -5.54 -10.64 -1.86
CA VAL A 78 -5.03 -10.74 -0.48
C VAL A 78 -3.59 -11.21 -0.53
N LEU A 79 -2.69 -10.40 0.01
CA LEU A 79 -1.25 -10.54 -0.15
C LEU A 79 -0.54 -10.51 1.20
N THR A 80 0.71 -10.99 1.23
CA THR A 80 1.69 -10.66 2.27
C THR A 80 3.03 -10.34 1.65
N SER A 81 3.82 -9.47 2.31
CA SER A 81 5.25 -9.30 2.06
C SER A 81 6.00 -10.05 3.15
N PRO A 82 6.80 -11.08 2.82
CA PRO A 82 7.62 -11.80 3.80
C PRO A 82 8.57 -10.86 4.55
N ALA A 83 9.16 -9.86 3.87
CA ALA A 83 10.05 -8.89 4.50
C ALA A 83 9.31 -8.04 5.54
N TYR A 84 8.08 -7.60 5.25
CA TYR A 84 7.27 -6.86 6.21
C TYR A 84 6.84 -7.75 7.39
N ALA A 85 6.42 -9.00 7.12
CA ALA A 85 6.07 -9.96 8.16
C ALA A 85 7.26 -10.28 9.08
N ASP A 86 8.47 -10.39 8.51
CA ASP A 86 9.71 -10.60 9.29
C ASP A 86 10.02 -9.40 10.17
N ALA A 87 9.87 -8.18 9.68
CA ALA A 87 10.06 -6.96 10.48
C ALA A 87 9.08 -6.89 11.66
N ALA A 88 7.85 -7.41 11.50
CA ALA A 88 6.81 -7.39 12.51
C ALA A 88 6.75 -8.68 13.37
N ARG A 89 7.73 -9.56 13.26
CA ARG A 89 7.71 -10.89 13.89
C ARG A 89 7.60 -10.86 15.42
N GLU A 90 8.24 -9.88 16.05
CA GLU A 90 8.27 -9.73 17.50
C GLU A 90 7.07 -8.94 18.06
N GLU A 91 6.20 -8.48 17.17
CA GLU A 91 5.04 -7.70 17.56
C GLU A 91 3.91 -8.60 18.10
N SER A 92 2.96 -7.97 18.80
CA SER A 92 1.80 -8.69 19.36
C SER A 92 0.96 -9.35 18.26
N ALA A 93 0.48 -10.55 18.50
CA ALA A 93 -0.46 -11.23 17.61
C ALA A 93 -1.74 -10.42 17.34
N ARG A 94 -2.07 -9.44 18.19
CA ARG A 94 -3.20 -8.52 17.97
C ARG A 94 -3.02 -7.62 16.77
N THR A 95 -1.78 -7.37 16.34
CA THR A 95 -1.44 -6.48 15.23
C THR A 95 -1.24 -7.22 13.91
N ILE A 96 -1.41 -8.54 13.89
CA ILE A 96 -1.14 -9.39 12.71
C ILE A 96 -1.95 -8.95 11.48
N SER A 97 -3.13 -8.36 11.67
CA SER A 97 -3.95 -7.86 10.57
C SER A 97 -3.30 -6.71 9.78
N ALA A 98 -2.34 -5.99 10.37
CA ALA A 98 -1.58 -4.96 9.68
C ALA A 98 -0.64 -5.54 8.61
N GLN A 99 -0.25 -6.82 8.75
CA GLN A 99 0.63 -7.52 7.80
C GLN A 99 -0.12 -8.09 6.60
N ILE A 100 -1.46 -8.09 6.64
CA ILE A 100 -2.31 -8.56 5.54
C ILE A 100 -2.50 -7.40 4.57
N LEU A 101 -1.81 -7.48 3.43
CA LEU A 101 -1.88 -6.49 2.37
C LEU A 101 -3.10 -6.77 1.48
N ARG A 102 -3.71 -5.73 0.98
CA ARG A 102 -4.87 -5.84 0.08
C ARG A 102 -4.74 -4.82 -1.03
N MET A 103 -4.98 -5.28 -2.25
CA MET A 103 -5.21 -4.38 -3.37
C MET A 103 -6.47 -4.83 -4.13
N ALA A 104 -7.06 -3.95 -4.91
CA ALA A 104 -8.21 -4.25 -5.73
C ALA A 104 -8.06 -3.65 -7.13
N VAL A 105 -8.49 -4.44 -8.13
CA VAL A 105 -8.80 -3.96 -9.48
C VAL A 105 -10.29 -3.73 -9.51
N TYR A 106 -10.74 -2.56 -9.96
CA TYR A 106 -12.16 -2.21 -10.00
C TYR A 106 -12.49 -1.29 -11.17
N THR A 107 -13.75 -1.31 -11.60
CA THR A 107 -14.26 -0.36 -12.59
C THR A 107 -15.04 0.76 -11.90
N GLN A 108 -14.94 1.98 -12.44
CA GLN A 108 -15.63 3.15 -11.93
C GLN A 108 -16.07 4.06 -13.07
N GLY A 109 -17.12 4.85 -12.82
CA GLY A 109 -17.69 5.79 -13.78
C GLY A 109 -18.57 5.12 -14.83
N ASP A 110 -19.27 5.92 -15.61
CA ASP A 110 -20.18 5.44 -16.67
C ASP A 110 -19.41 4.76 -17.81
N ASP A 111 -18.16 5.17 -18.04
CA ASP A 111 -17.25 4.61 -19.04
C ASP A 111 -16.53 3.34 -18.58
N GLN A 112 -16.85 2.83 -17.37
CA GLN A 112 -16.28 1.61 -16.79
C GLN A 112 -14.74 1.60 -16.80
N LYS A 113 -14.09 2.75 -16.57
CA LYS A 113 -12.64 2.82 -16.43
C LYS A 113 -12.14 1.91 -15.33
N THR A 114 -11.02 1.25 -15.61
CA THR A 114 -10.41 0.30 -14.68
C THR A 114 -9.30 0.98 -13.88
N TYR A 115 -9.37 0.82 -12.57
CA TYR A 115 -8.39 1.37 -11.62
C TYR A 115 -7.85 0.26 -10.72
N ILE A 116 -6.67 0.52 -10.16
CA ILE A 116 -6.08 -0.31 -9.12
C ILE A 116 -5.85 0.55 -7.88
N ASN A 117 -6.38 0.09 -6.74
CA ASN A 117 -6.07 0.69 -5.46
C ASN A 117 -5.40 -0.33 -4.52
N MET A 118 -4.81 0.17 -3.44
CA MET A 118 -4.37 -0.65 -2.31
C MET A 118 -4.92 -0.08 -1.00
N ALA A 119 -5.18 -0.95 -0.04
CA ALA A 119 -5.24 -0.56 1.36
C ALA A 119 -3.81 -0.19 1.78
N ASN A 120 -3.59 1.07 2.15
CA ASN A 120 -2.24 1.62 2.34
C ASN A 120 -1.53 0.95 3.53
N PRO A 121 -0.46 0.16 3.32
CA PRO A 121 0.24 -0.52 4.41
C PRO A 121 0.82 0.45 5.44
N VAL A 122 1.26 1.64 5.02
CA VAL A 122 1.80 2.68 5.90
C VAL A 122 0.73 3.17 6.87
N ALA A 123 -0.47 3.48 6.38
CA ALA A 123 -1.60 3.88 7.22
C ALA A 123 -1.95 2.80 8.26
N HIS A 124 -1.96 1.54 7.84
CA HIS A 124 -2.19 0.41 8.75
C HIS A 124 -1.08 0.30 9.80
N ALA A 125 0.19 0.40 9.40
CA ALA A 125 1.31 0.36 10.34
C ALA A 125 1.22 1.49 11.38
N MET A 126 0.91 2.71 10.94
CA MET A 126 0.75 3.87 11.82
C MET A 126 -0.33 3.66 12.88
N VAL A 127 -1.43 2.98 12.53
CA VAL A 127 -2.53 2.70 13.47
C VAL A 127 -2.21 1.53 14.39
N PHE A 128 -1.76 0.41 13.82
CA PHE A 128 -1.64 -0.84 14.58
C PHE A 128 -0.38 -0.92 15.44
N TYR A 129 0.68 -0.18 15.09
CA TYR A 129 1.96 -0.20 15.80
C TYR A 129 2.26 1.08 16.55
N THR A 130 1.25 1.95 16.78
CA THR A 130 1.45 3.27 17.40
C THR A 130 2.16 3.21 18.77
N ASP A 131 1.98 2.12 19.52
CA ASP A 131 2.58 1.91 20.84
C ASP A 131 3.84 1.02 20.79
N SER A 132 4.29 0.61 19.61
CA SER A 132 5.47 -0.25 19.46
C SER A 132 6.76 0.54 19.66
N ALA A 133 7.71 -0.06 20.37
CA ALA A 133 9.08 0.46 20.46
C ALA A 133 9.80 0.48 19.09
N ASN A 134 9.31 -0.33 18.12
CA ASN A 134 9.87 -0.45 16.78
C ASN A 134 9.05 0.34 15.72
N TYR A 135 8.21 1.27 16.14
CA TYR A 135 7.26 1.99 15.28
C TYR A 135 7.86 2.46 13.95
N ASP A 136 8.96 3.21 14.01
CA ASP A 136 9.59 3.79 12.81
C ASP A 136 10.08 2.71 11.83
N ALA A 137 10.65 1.63 12.36
CA ALA A 137 11.12 0.51 11.55
C ALA A 137 9.94 -0.22 10.88
N LEU A 138 8.81 -0.37 11.58
CA LEU A 138 7.59 -1.01 11.07
C LEU A 138 6.90 -0.16 10.00
N VAL A 139 6.83 1.17 10.20
CA VAL A 139 6.31 2.11 9.20
C VAL A 139 7.19 2.10 7.94
N THR A 140 8.52 2.04 8.12
CA THR A 140 9.48 1.92 7.01
C THR A 140 9.27 0.61 6.24
N ALA A 141 9.14 -0.52 6.95
CA ALA A 141 8.89 -1.83 6.32
C ALA A 141 7.54 -1.88 5.59
N ALA A 142 6.51 -1.23 6.15
CA ALA A 142 5.21 -1.08 5.48
C ALA A 142 5.32 -0.24 4.19
N GLY A 143 6.14 0.81 4.21
CA GLY A 143 6.47 1.62 3.04
C GLY A 143 7.15 0.80 1.93
N ALA A 144 8.08 -0.07 2.30
CA ALA A 144 8.73 -0.99 1.36
C ALA A 144 7.71 -1.97 0.76
N ALA A 145 6.80 -2.53 1.56
CA ALA A 145 5.73 -3.40 1.07
C ALA A 145 4.77 -2.66 0.11
N ALA A 146 4.46 -1.39 0.38
CA ALA A 146 3.70 -0.56 -0.54
C ALA A 146 4.44 -0.33 -1.88
N ALA A 147 5.77 -0.15 -1.84
CA ALA A 147 6.60 -0.03 -3.05
C ALA A 147 6.57 -1.32 -3.87
N GLU A 148 6.68 -2.50 -3.23
CA GLU A 148 6.57 -3.81 -3.91
C GLU A 148 5.23 -3.95 -4.66
N ILE A 149 4.12 -3.50 -4.07
CA ILE A 149 2.81 -3.50 -4.74
C ILE A 149 2.82 -2.56 -5.96
N ARG A 150 3.41 -1.36 -5.85
CA ARG A 150 3.50 -0.42 -6.98
C ARG A 150 4.38 -0.95 -8.10
N GLU A 151 5.50 -1.61 -7.79
CA GLU A 151 6.36 -2.27 -8.79
C GLU A 151 5.63 -3.38 -9.54
N LEU A 152 4.87 -4.22 -8.81
CA LEU A 152 4.04 -5.25 -9.42
C LEU A 152 3.03 -4.65 -10.40
N VAL A 153 2.37 -3.56 -10.00
CA VAL A 153 1.34 -2.89 -10.81
C VAL A 153 1.95 -2.09 -11.97
N ALA A 154 3.19 -1.64 -11.87
CA ALA A 154 3.87 -0.89 -12.94
C ALA A 154 4.00 -1.66 -14.26
N THR A 155 3.82 -2.98 -14.25
CA THR A 155 3.79 -3.83 -15.45
C THR A 155 2.44 -3.80 -16.19
N VAL A 156 1.39 -3.26 -15.57
CA VAL A 156 0.05 -3.15 -16.15
C VAL A 156 0.03 -1.98 -17.13
N PRO A 157 -0.55 -2.14 -18.34
CA PRO A 157 -0.72 -1.01 -19.27
C PRO A 157 -1.58 0.11 -18.66
N GLY A 158 -1.08 1.36 -18.72
CA GLY A 158 -1.78 2.52 -18.17
C GLY A 158 -0.85 3.50 -17.48
N ASP A 159 -1.41 4.33 -16.63
CA ASP A 159 -0.72 5.43 -15.96
C ASP A 159 -0.63 5.18 -14.45
N ALA A 160 0.58 5.34 -13.90
CA ALA A 160 0.78 5.35 -12.47
C ALA A 160 0.07 6.54 -11.83
N MET A 161 -0.52 6.33 -10.66
CA MET A 161 -1.24 7.35 -9.90
C MET A 161 -0.81 7.34 -8.43
N SER A 162 -1.14 8.42 -7.72
CA SER A 162 -1.07 8.47 -6.26
C SER A 162 -2.22 9.36 -5.79
N VAL A 163 -3.39 8.76 -5.61
CA VAL A 163 -4.58 9.48 -5.12
C VAL A 163 -4.98 8.88 -3.78
N GLN A 164 -4.69 9.63 -2.71
CA GLN A 164 -5.01 9.25 -1.35
C GLN A 164 -6.51 9.40 -1.09
N GLN A 165 -7.10 8.38 -0.47
CA GLN A 165 -8.52 8.36 -0.10
C GLN A 165 -8.66 8.20 1.41
N SER A 166 -9.62 8.94 1.98
CA SER A 166 -9.88 8.95 3.43
C SER A 166 -8.61 9.23 4.22
N PRO A 167 -7.95 10.39 3.99
CA PRO A 167 -6.71 10.71 4.69
C PRO A 167 -6.94 10.73 6.20
N MET A 168 -6.06 10.07 6.93
CA MET A 168 -6.01 10.17 8.38
C MET A 168 -5.41 11.52 8.73
N ARG A 169 -6.23 12.45 9.18
CA ARG A 169 -5.71 13.72 9.74
C ARG A 169 -5.03 13.42 11.05
N SER A 170 -3.76 13.75 11.15
CA SER A 170 -3.02 13.80 12.40
C SER A 170 -3.46 15.00 13.24
N GLU A 171 -4.76 15.24 13.36
CA GLU A 171 -5.24 16.17 14.37
C GLU A 171 -5.12 15.46 15.72
N LYS A 172 -4.09 15.84 16.45
CA LYS A 172 -4.04 15.65 17.90
C LYS A 172 -5.37 16.19 18.42
N SER A 173 -6.33 15.32 18.71
CA SER A 173 -7.64 15.72 19.25
C SER A 173 -7.39 16.71 20.39
N PRO A 174 -8.01 17.90 20.39
CA PRO A 174 -7.89 18.80 21.53
C PRO A 174 -8.36 18.01 22.76
N PRO A 175 -7.72 18.19 23.92
CA PRO A 175 -8.11 17.48 25.13
C PRO A 175 -9.61 17.72 25.34
N CYS A 176 -10.38 16.63 25.54
CA CYS A 176 -11.79 16.73 25.88
C CYS A 176 -11.94 17.69 27.05
N THR A 177 -12.31 18.93 26.78
CA THR A 177 -12.72 19.84 27.84
C THR A 177 -14.02 19.24 28.38
N ALA A 178 -13.93 18.65 29.57
CA ALA A 178 -15.08 18.15 30.31
C ALA A 178 -16.07 19.30 30.40
N SER A 179 -17.17 19.24 29.66
CA SER A 179 -18.28 20.18 29.78
C SER A 179 -18.84 20.03 31.20
N THR A 180 -18.57 21.02 32.02
CA THR A 180 -19.12 21.15 33.37
C THR A 180 -20.64 21.11 33.24
N PRO A 181 -21.35 20.17 33.91
CA PRO A 181 -22.79 20.14 33.84
C PRO A 181 -23.36 21.40 34.44
N THR A 182 -24.03 22.20 33.65
CA THR A 182 -24.76 23.41 34.12
C THR A 182 -25.87 22.94 35.05
N ARG A 183 -25.72 23.23 36.34
CA ARG A 183 -26.72 23.00 37.39
C ARG A 183 -27.97 23.81 37.04
N ARG A 184 -29.10 23.18 36.73
CA ARG A 184 -30.39 23.87 36.65
C ARG A 184 -30.75 24.43 37.99
N PRO A 185 -31.20 25.70 38.10
CA PRO A 185 -31.79 26.21 39.32
C PRO A 185 -33.13 25.53 39.54
N SER A 186 -33.33 25.03 40.78
CA SER A 186 -34.61 24.52 41.25
C SER A 186 -35.51 25.71 41.56
N SER A 187 -36.67 25.78 40.90
CA SER A 187 -37.83 26.59 41.27
C SER A 187 -38.74 25.84 42.22
#